data_7dd1e8f381ae672d31dde986d4bb249f
#
_entry.id   7dd1e8f381ae672d31dde986d4bb249f
#
_cell.length_a   1.000
_cell.length_b   1.000
_cell.length_c   1.000
_cell.angle_alpha   90.00
_cell.angle_beta   90.00
_cell.angle_gamma   90.00
#
_symmetry.space_group_name_H-M   'P 1'
#
loop_
_entity.id
_entity.type
_entity.pdbx_description
1 polymer ?
#
loop_
_entity_poly.entity_id
_entity_poly.type
_entity_poly.pdbx_seq_one_letter_code
_entity_poly.pdbx_strand_id
1 'polypeptide(L)'
;MIKFQELKVGDYLVVDNEGDKRRGEVTSLNANEKQVCVDNGIQEFWYETDQLSPLEITDEELQNLKFHKELLEDGIIKYSKGAFRMAIPREGDFSNMELWYRDEKRHMLHSIPLHTLQNHFHEMTKVHLNEEVFD
;
A
#
# COMPACT_ATOMS: atom_id res chain seq x y z
N MET A 1 -1.24 -4.25 -14.91
CA MET A 1 -0.13 -5.15 -14.54
C MET A 1 0.88 -4.39 -13.71
N ILE A 2 1.35 -5.01 -12.63
CA ILE A 2 2.41 -4.42 -11.79
C ILE A 2 3.75 -4.58 -12.48
N LYS A 3 4.54 -3.51 -12.53
CA LYS A 3 5.90 -3.55 -13.05
C LYS A 3 6.87 -3.92 -11.94
N PHE A 4 7.88 -4.73 -12.25
CA PHE A 4 8.85 -5.17 -11.26
C PHE A 4 9.48 -4.00 -10.49
N GLN A 5 9.84 -2.92 -11.19
CA GLN A 5 10.50 -1.77 -10.58
C GLN A 5 9.60 -0.96 -9.63
N GLU A 6 8.29 -1.22 -9.62
CA GLU A 6 7.37 -0.57 -8.68
C GLU A 6 7.42 -1.18 -7.29
N LEU A 7 7.99 -2.38 -7.15
CA LEU A 7 7.87 -3.20 -5.96
C LEU A 7 9.09 -3.08 -5.06
N LYS A 8 8.84 -3.17 -3.76
CA LYS A 8 9.88 -3.31 -2.75
C LYS A 8 9.43 -4.32 -1.70
N VAL A 9 10.37 -4.83 -0.94
CA VAL A 9 10.08 -5.75 0.17
C VAL A 9 9.13 -5.05 1.15
N GLY A 10 8.11 -5.76 1.57
CA GLY A 10 7.06 -5.26 2.46
C GLY A 10 5.80 -4.80 1.76
N ASP A 11 5.82 -4.67 0.43
CA ASP A 11 4.63 -4.28 -0.33
C ASP A 11 3.57 -5.38 -0.29
N TYR A 12 2.30 -4.96 -0.22
CA TYR A 12 1.16 -5.88 -0.28
C TYR A 12 0.54 -5.84 -1.69
N LEU A 13 0.14 -7.00 -2.16
CA LEU A 13 -0.44 -7.16 -3.49
C LEU A 13 -1.27 -8.44 -3.54
N VAL A 14 -1.80 -8.76 -4.71
CA VAL A 14 -2.55 -9.99 -4.94
C VAL A 14 -1.73 -10.90 -5.85
N VAL A 15 -1.60 -12.16 -5.46
CA VAL A 15 -0.96 -13.19 -6.28
C VAL A 15 -2.03 -14.10 -6.86
N ASP A 16 -1.82 -14.52 -8.11
CA ASP A 16 -2.70 -15.44 -8.81
C ASP A 16 -1.95 -16.74 -9.09
N ASN A 17 -2.37 -17.79 -8.42
CA ASN A 17 -1.80 -19.13 -8.60
C ASN A 17 -2.85 -20.03 -9.23
N GLU A 18 -2.87 -20.08 -10.56
CA GLU A 18 -3.80 -20.87 -11.36
C GLU A 18 -5.27 -20.57 -11.00
N GLY A 19 -5.61 -19.29 -10.89
CA GLY A 19 -6.96 -18.85 -10.58
C GLY A 19 -7.25 -18.66 -9.10
N ASP A 20 -6.36 -19.16 -8.23
CA ASP A 20 -6.47 -18.95 -6.79
C ASP A 20 -5.78 -17.62 -6.43
N LYS A 21 -6.58 -16.59 -6.22
CA LYS A 21 -6.08 -15.25 -5.92
C LYS A 21 -6.00 -15.04 -4.41
N ARG A 22 -4.83 -14.60 -3.95
CA ARG A 22 -4.58 -14.38 -2.53
C ARG A 22 -3.86 -13.07 -2.32
N ARG A 23 -4.16 -12.42 -1.20
CA ARG A 23 -3.37 -11.30 -0.70
C ARG A 23 -2.01 -11.81 -0.26
N GLY A 24 -0.96 -11.09 -0.58
CA GLY A 24 0.39 -11.48 -0.19
C GLY A 24 1.28 -10.30 0.12
N GLU A 25 2.40 -10.61 0.74
CA GLU A 25 3.42 -9.63 1.09
C GLU A 25 4.72 -9.98 0.40
N VAL A 26 5.34 -9.01 -0.26
CA VAL A 26 6.63 -9.18 -0.92
C VAL A 26 7.72 -9.38 0.13
N THR A 27 8.44 -10.49 0.04
CA THR A 27 9.50 -10.84 1.00
C THR A 27 10.89 -10.79 0.39
N SER A 28 11.01 -10.92 -0.94
CA SER A 28 12.29 -10.85 -1.62
C SER A 28 12.09 -10.50 -3.09
N LEU A 29 13.12 -9.93 -3.71
CA LEU A 29 13.11 -9.53 -5.11
C LEU A 29 14.36 -10.07 -5.79
N ASN A 30 14.19 -10.63 -7.00
CA ASN A 30 15.29 -11.09 -7.84
C ASN A 30 15.32 -10.21 -9.09
N ALA A 31 16.20 -9.23 -9.13
CA ALA A 31 16.28 -8.27 -10.22
C ALA A 31 16.74 -8.89 -11.53
N ASN A 32 17.59 -9.92 -11.48
CA ASN A 32 18.13 -10.56 -12.68
C ASN A 32 17.04 -11.32 -13.43
N GLU A 33 16.20 -12.05 -12.70
CA GLU A 33 15.11 -12.85 -13.27
C GLU A 33 13.79 -12.10 -13.26
N LYS A 34 13.74 -10.94 -12.62
CA LYS A 34 12.52 -10.13 -12.42
C LYS A 34 11.39 -10.95 -11.80
N GLN A 35 11.76 -11.76 -10.81
CA GLN A 35 10.83 -12.57 -10.04
C GLN A 35 10.64 -11.97 -8.65
N VAL A 36 9.47 -12.20 -8.10
CA VAL A 36 9.05 -11.64 -6.80
C VAL A 36 8.69 -12.78 -5.87
N CYS A 37 9.36 -12.85 -4.74
CA CYS A 37 9.01 -13.80 -3.69
C CYS A 37 7.93 -13.18 -2.82
N VAL A 38 6.82 -13.90 -2.66
CA VAL A 38 5.67 -13.40 -1.92
C VAL A 38 5.23 -14.44 -0.89
N ASP A 39 5.00 -13.98 0.33
CA ASP A 39 4.32 -14.78 1.34
C ASP A 39 2.82 -14.70 1.06
N ASN A 40 2.23 -15.80 0.61
CA ASN A 40 0.83 -15.85 0.19
C ASN A 40 -0.13 -16.24 1.34
N GLY A 41 0.37 -16.23 2.57
CA GLY A 41 -0.40 -16.60 3.76
C GLY A 41 -0.24 -18.08 4.13
N ILE A 42 0.30 -18.89 3.24
CA ILE A 42 0.58 -20.32 3.48
C ILE A 42 2.08 -20.57 3.45
N GLN A 43 2.76 -20.03 2.43
CA GLN A 43 4.20 -20.19 2.27
C GLN A 43 4.75 -19.07 1.39
N GLU A 44 6.06 -18.93 1.36
CA GLU A 44 6.75 -18.06 0.41
C GLU A 44 6.91 -18.79 -0.90
N PHE A 45 6.67 -18.09 -2.00
CA PHE A 45 6.76 -18.65 -3.34
C PHE A 45 7.23 -17.55 -4.31
N TRP A 46 7.99 -17.95 -5.35
CA TRP A 46 8.46 -17.01 -6.37
C TRP A 46 7.43 -16.92 -7.49
N TYR A 47 7.08 -15.69 -7.86
CA TYR A 47 6.08 -15.41 -8.90
C TYR A 47 6.70 -14.57 -10.01
N GLU A 48 6.18 -14.77 -11.22
CA GLU A 48 6.41 -13.86 -12.32
C GLU A 48 5.50 -12.65 -12.16
N THR A 49 5.87 -11.51 -12.77
CA THR A 49 5.09 -10.27 -12.61
C THR A 49 3.69 -10.38 -13.21
N ASP A 50 3.47 -11.25 -14.21
CA ASP A 50 2.14 -11.44 -14.78
C ASP A 50 1.19 -12.23 -13.87
N GLN A 51 1.71 -12.81 -12.79
CA GLN A 51 0.90 -13.46 -11.75
C GLN A 51 0.53 -12.50 -10.62
N LEU A 52 0.95 -11.26 -10.70
CA LEU A 52 0.74 -10.26 -9.66
C LEU A 52 -0.26 -9.21 -10.11
N SER A 53 -1.13 -8.78 -9.20
CA SER A 53 -2.07 -7.71 -9.48
C SER A 53 -2.17 -6.76 -8.27
N PRO A 54 -2.60 -5.52 -8.52
CA PRO A 54 -2.69 -4.53 -7.46
C PRO A 54 -3.75 -4.90 -6.42
N LEU A 55 -3.45 -4.59 -5.16
CA LEU A 55 -4.41 -4.65 -4.08
C LEU A 55 -4.96 -3.23 -3.88
N GLU A 56 -6.27 -3.10 -3.87
CA GLU A 56 -6.89 -1.79 -3.71
C GLU A 56 -6.75 -1.26 -2.29
N ILE A 57 -6.70 0.06 -2.16
CA ILE A 57 -6.78 0.72 -0.86
C ILE A 57 -8.23 0.64 -0.39
N THR A 58 -8.43 0.11 0.81
CA THR A 58 -9.73 0.09 1.47
C THR A 58 -9.58 0.54 2.91
N ASP A 59 -10.69 0.91 3.53
CA ASP A 59 -10.70 1.24 4.95
C ASP A 59 -10.12 0.10 5.80
N GLU A 60 -10.50 -1.14 5.49
CA GLU A 60 -10.01 -2.30 6.21
C GLU A 60 -8.50 -2.45 6.10
N GLU A 61 -7.94 -2.29 4.89
CA GLU A 61 -6.49 -2.41 4.70
C GLU A 61 -5.74 -1.31 5.47
N LEU A 62 -6.27 -0.10 5.48
CA LEU A 62 -5.64 0.99 6.22
C LEU A 62 -5.68 0.74 7.72
N GLN A 63 -6.77 0.23 8.25
CA GLN A 63 -6.84 -0.10 9.67
C GLN A 63 -5.94 -1.28 10.03
N ASN A 64 -5.80 -2.26 9.14
CA ASN A 64 -4.85 -3.36 9.32
C ASN A 64 -3.41 -2.85 9.37
N LEU A 65 -3.11 -1.78 8.66
CA LEU A 65 -1.79 -1.13 8.67
C LEU A 65 -1.64 -0.14 9.84
N LYS A 66 -2.59 -0.14 10.77
CA LYS A 66 -2.55 0.65 12.01
C LYS A 66 -2.73 2.15 11.80
N PHE A 67 -3.42 2.55 10.74
CA PHE A 67 -3.85 3.92 10.60
C PHE A 67 -4.96 4.24 11.60
N HIS A 68 -4.90 5.43 12.17
CA HIS A 68 -5.98 5.97 12.99
C HIS A 68 -6.93 6.74 12.09
N LYS A 69 -8.22 6.41 12.17
CA LYS A 69 -9.26 7.01 11.33
C LYS A 69 -10.03 8.07 12.12
N GLU A 70 -10.26 9.21 11.50
CA GLU A 70 -11.02 10.30 12.10
C GLU A 70 -11.98 10.89 11.07
N LEU A 71 -13.24 11.05 11.47
CA LEU A 71 -14.23 11.74 10.65
C LEU A 71 -14.17 13.23 10.98
N LEU A 72 -13.87 14.05 10.00
CA LEU A 72 -13.81 15.51 10.14
C LEU A 72 -15.12 16.13 9.69
N GLU A 73 -15.21 17.47 9.82
CA GLU A 73 -16.37 18.22 9.32
C GLU A 73 -16.47 18.06 7.80
N ASP A 74 -17.68 18.25 7.27
CA ASP A 74 -17.98 18.15 5.84
C ASP A 74 -17.81 16.73 5.26
N GLY A 75 -17.73 15.70 6.14
CA GLY A 75 -17.62 14.32 5.70
C GLY A 75 -16.23 13.87 5.29
N ILE A 76 -15.22 14.73 5.44
CA ILE A 76 -13.84 14.38 5.15
C ILE A 76 -13.36 13.31 6.12
N ILE A 77 -12.69 12.29 5.59
CA ILE A 77 -12.10 11.23 6.40
C ILE A 77 -10.58 11.41 6.41
N LYS A 78 -10.01 11.42 7.61
CA LYS A 78 -8.57 11.53 7.80
C LYS A 78 -8.03 10.23 8.37
N TYR A 79 -6.95 9.73 7.78
CA TYR A 79 -6.19 8.60 8.29
C TYR A 79 -4.81 9.10 8.68
N SER A 80 -4.34 8.68 9.85
CA SER A 80 -3.01 9.10 10.32
C SER A 80 -2.23 7.94 10.89
N LYS A 81 -0.92 7.97 10.70
CA LYS A 81 0.02 7.02 11.29
C LYS A 81 1.28 7.80 11.62
N GLY A 82 1.50 8.05 12.92
CA GLY A 82 2.53 8.99 13.33
C GLY A 82 2.26 10.36 12.74
N ALA A 83 3.27 10.98 12.19
CA ALA A 83 3.14 12.30 11.56
C ALA A 83 2.65 12.23 10.11
N PHE A 84 2.55 11.03 9.53
CA PHE A 84 1.99 10.85 8.18
C PHE A 84 0.48 10.90 8.24
N ARG A 85 -0.13 11.68 7.34
CA ARG A 85 -1.58 11.87 7.28
C ARG A 85 -2.06 11.78 5.85
N MET A 86 -3.26 11.23 5.67
CA MET A 86 -3.95 11.26 4.39
C MET A 86 -5.42 11.61 4.62
N ALA A 87 -6.01 12.26 3.64
CA ALA A 87 -7.42 12.63 3.71
C ALA A 87 -8.12 12.30 2.40
N ILE A 88 -9.36 11.86 2.52
CA ILE A 88 -10.25 11.60 1.39
C ILE A 88 -11.53 12.43 1.57
N PRO A 89 -12.22 12.79 0.46
CA PRO A 89 -13.36 13.71 0.55
C PRO A 89 -14.59 13.11 1.24
N ARG A 90 -14.73 11.78 1.21
CA ARG A 90 -15.83 11.07 1.86
C ARG A 90 -15.50 9.62 2.04
N GLU A 91 -16.26 8.92 2.88
CA GLU A 91 -16.08 7.51 3.17
C GLU A 91 -15.97 6.67 1.90
N GLY A 92 -14.90 5.88 1.81
CA GLY A 92 -14.71 4.93 0.71
C GLY A 92 -14.24 5.52 -0.62
N ASP A 93 -14.10 6.84 -0.71
CA ASP A 93 -13.67 7.46 -1.96
C ASP A 93 -12.16 7.73 -1.96
N PHE A 94 -11.41 6.75 -2.45
CA PHE A 94 -9.95 6.84 -2.55
C PHE A 94 -9.47 7.35 -3.90
N SER A 95 -10.36 7.92 -4.72
CA SER A 95 -10.00 8.48 -6.03
C SER A 95 -9.41 9.88 -5.96
N ASN A 96 -9.44 10.50 -4.78
CA ASN A 96 -8.94 11.85 -4.58
C ASN A 96 -8.37 11.91 -3.16
N MET A 97 -7.04 11.76 -3.03
CA MET A 97 -6.38 11.69 -1.73
C MET A 97 -5.32 12.76 -1.61
N GLU A 98 -5.22 13.36 -0.44
CA GLU A 98 -4.10 14.20 -0.09
C GLU A 98 -3.24 13.48 0.94
N LEU A 99 -1.93 13.47 0.71
CA LEU A 99 -0.95 12.87 1.61
C LEU A 99 -0.06 13.98 2.16
N TRP A 100 0.23 13.93 3.47
CA TRP A 100 1.12 14.90 4.11
C TRP A 100 2.12 14.22 5.00
N TYR A 101 3.32 14.72 5.01
CA TYR A 101 4.30 14.41 6.03
C TYR A 101 5.17 15.64 6.24
N ARG A 102 5.07 16.25 7.42
CA ARG A 102 5.77 17.52 7.73
C ARG A 102 5.40 18.58 6.68
N ASP A 103 6.37 19.10 5.94
CA ASP A 103 6.14 20.14 4.94
C ASP A 103 5.85 19.61 3.55
N GLU A 104 5.95 18.30 3.36
CA GLU A 104 5.69 17.67 2.07
C GLU A 104 4.22 17.29 1.93
N LYS A 105 3.65 17.62 0.77
CA LYS A 105 2.25 17.30 0.44
C LYS A 105 2.19 16.74 -0.96
N ARG A 106 1.41 15.68 -1.13
CA ARG A 106 1.16 15.06 -2.44
C ARG A 106 -0.33 14.90 -2.63
N HIS A 107 -0.81 15.18 -3.84
CA HIS A 107 -2.23 15.07 -4.16
C HIS A 107 -2.43 14.01 -5.25
N MET A 108 -3.18 12.97 -4.92
CA MET A 108 -3.50 11.88 -5.84
C MET A 108 -4.88 12.12 -6.42
N LEU A 109 -4.96 12.39 -7.72
CA LEU A 109 -6.22 12.72 -8.40
C LEU A 109 -6.92 11.50 -8.98
N HIS A 110 -6.40 10.31 -8.74
CA HIS A 110 -7.01 9.04 -9.17
C HIS A 110 -6.63 7.96 -8.16
N SER A 111 -7.36 6.86 -8.19
CA SER A 111 -7.08 5.74 -7.29
C SER A 111 -5.70 5.16 -7.55
N ILE A 112 -4.98 4.85 -6.49
CA ILE A 112 -3.69 4.19 -6.55
C ILE A 112 -3.76 2.86 -5.79
N PRO A 113 -2.96 1.86 -6.18
CA PRO A 113 -2.88 0.60 -5.44
C PRO A 113 -2.27 0.80 -4.05
N LEU A 114 -2.53 -0.16 -3.16
CA LEU A 114 -1.98 -0.13 -1.81
C LEU A 114 -0.45 -0.08 -1.82
N HIS A 115 0.21 -0.86 -2.69
CA HIS A 115 1.68 -0.84 -2.75
C HIS A 115 2.23 0.53 -3.18
N THR A 116 1.48 1.27 -4.01
CA THR A 116 1.88 2.63 -4.38
C THR A 116 1.81 3.56 -3.16
N LEU A 117 0.76 3.43 -2.35
CA LEU A 117 0.66 4.18 -1.09
C LEU A 117 1.82 3.82 -0.15
N GLN A 118 2.16 2.54 -0.04
CA GLN A 118 3.29 2.11 0.78
C GLN A 118 4.60 2.74 0.30
N ASN A 119 4.76 2.87 -1.02
CA ASN A 119 5.95 3.50 -1.58
C ASN A 119 6.00 5.00 -1.28
N HIS A 120 4.87 5.71 -1.39
CA HIS A 120 4.79 7.12 -0.99
C HIS A 120 5.13 7.29 0.48
N PHE A 121 4.56 6.46 1.34
CA PHE A 121 4.84 6.51 2.77
C PHE A 121 6.33 6.35 3.04
N HIS A 122 6.96 5.35 2.43
CA HIS A 122 8.40 5.09 2.60
C HIS A 122 9.25 6.25 2.07
N GLU A 123 8.91 6.79 0.90
CA GLU A 123 9.66 7.93 0.33
C GLU A 123 9.58 9.16 1.23
N MET A 124 8.42 9.40 1.82
CA MET A 124 8.20 10.60 2.63
C MET A 124 8.76 10.46 4.04
N THR A 125 8.58 9.30 4.67
CA THR A 125 8.95 9.08 6.07
C THR A 125 10.27 8.34 6.28
N LYS A 126 10.76 7.63 5.25
CA LYS A 126 11.91 6.72 5.29
C LYS A 126 11.67 5.48 6.16
N VAL A 127 10.40 5.20 6.49
CA VAL A 127 9.98 4.02 7.24
C VAL A 127 9.05 3.20 6.36
N HIS A 128 9.11 1.87 6.44
CA HIS A 128 8.18 1.01 5.72
C HIS A 128 6.82 1.03 6.40
N LEU A 129 5.75 1.12 5.61
CA LEU A 129 4.39 1.27 6.14
C LEU A 129 3.94 0.06 6.95
N ASN A 130 4.44 -1.14 6.63
CA ASN A 130 4.10 -2.36 7.37
C ASN A 130 4.85 -2.47 8.71
N GLU A 131 5.71 -1.51 9.04
CA GLU A 131 6.41 -1.45 10.32
C GLU A 131 5.67 -0.55 11.29
N GLU A 132 5.91 -0.74 12.61
CA GLU A 132 5.37 0.15 13.61
C GLU A 132 6.09 1.49 13.57
N VAL A 133 5.31 2.57 13.74
CA VAL A 133 5.84 3.92 13.81
C VAL A 133 5.60 4.43 15.23
N PHE A 134 6.68 4.87 15.87
CA PHE A 134 6.62 5.45 17.22
C PHE A 134 6.79 6.96 17.12
N ASP A 135 5.87 7.68 17.72
CA ASP A 135 5.89 9.15 17.77
C ASP A 135 6.74 9.66 18.91
#